data_ad593924f4582e62e50642647083cac2
#
_entry.id   ad593924f4582e62e50642647083cac2
#
_cell.length_a   1.000
_cell.length_b   1.000
_cell.length_c   1.000
_cell.angle_alpha   90.00
_cell.angle_beta   90.00
_cell.angle_gamma   90.00
#
_symmetry.space_group_name_H-M   'P 1'
#
loop_
_entity.id
_entity.type
_entity.pdbx_description
1 polymer ?
#
loop_
_entity_poly.entity_id
_entity_poly.type
_entity_poly.pdbx_seq_one_letter_code
_entity_poly.pdbx_strand_id
1 'polypeptide(L)'
;MTSEPSVDPESPAEETAKPRHAGFAYALGRSIISPLARVIYRPRVEGKENVPRSGAVIFASNHLSFIDSIAIPVAAPRPVHFLAKSSYFEGTGFRGWLSKTFFESIGAIPVRRGAGQAALDALDLQRQLLDEGLAVALYPEGTRSTDGRLYKGRTGVAFLALQTGAPVVPVGLIGTDKVMPVGAKMPTMKERITVRFGEPLDLSGHGPAGSGRARRQATDEIMAAIHALSEQELAGTYNESPAQGTIEKIKQ
;
A
#
# COMPACT_ATOMS: atom_id res chain seq x y z
N MET A 1 43.68 -24.40 35.13
CA MET A 1 42.64 -23.39 35.40
C MET A 1 42.28 -22.78 34.04
N THR A 2 41.30 -23.37 33.41
CA THR A 2 40.77 -22.94 32.09
C THR A 2 39.47 -22.19 32.37
N SER A 3 39.47 -20.88 32.13
CA SER A 3 38.29 -20.03 32.24
C SER A 3 37.38 -20.23 31.06
N GLU A 4 36.16 -20.72 31.31
CA GLU A 4 35.06 -20.73 30.35
C GLU A 4 34.61 -19.30 30.00
N PRO A 5 34.26 -19.01 28.76
CA PRO A 5 33.64 -17.73 28.42
C PRO A 5 32.17 -17.73 28.84
N SER A 6 31.82 -16.71 29.64
CA SER A 6 30.44 -16.41 30.04
C SER A 6 29.56 -16.09 28.81
N VAL A 7 28.51 -16.85 28.63
CA VAL A 7 27.45 -16.57 27.63
C VAL A 7 26.60 -15.46 28.23
N ASP A 8 26.56 -14.31 27.56
CA ASP A 8 25.64 -13.23 27.89
C ASP A 8 24.17 -13.68 27.64
N PRO A 9 23.22 -13.33 28.52
CA PRO A 9 21.83 -13.70 28.36
C PRO A 9 21.22 -13.00 27.15
N GLU A 10 20.52 -13.80 26.37
CA GLU A 10 19.74 -13.41 25.20
C GLU A 10 18.99 -12.10 25.43
N SER A 11 19.24 -11.14 24.54
CA SER A 11 18.41 -9.96 24.37
C SER A 11 16.96 -10.40 24.17
N PRO A 12 15.97 -9.83 24.88
CA PRO A 12 14.57 -10.24 24.73
C PRO A 12 14.14 -10.09 23.29
N ALA A 13 13.65 -11.18 22.71
CA ALA A 13 13.06 -11.21 21.37
C ALA A 13 12.01 -10.08 21.29
N GLU A 14 12.22 -9.13 20.39
CA GLU A 14 11.35 -8.00 20.13
C GLU A 14 9.98 -8.56 19.76
N GLU A 15 9.04 -8.48 20.70
CA GLU A 15 7.66 -8.92 20.55
C GLU A 15 7.05 -8.28 19.31
N THR A 16 6.89 -9.05 18.25
CA THR A 16 6.24 -8.59 17.02
C THR A 16 4.84 -8.09 17.38
N ALA A 17 4.66 -6.78 17.36
CA ALA A 17 3.42 -6.15 17.74
C ALA A 17 2.27 -6.76 16.91
N LYS A 18 1.34 -7.43 17.59
CA LYS A 18 0.12 -7.97 16.95
C LYS A 18 -0.54 -6.87 16.13
N PRO A 19 -0.99 -7.16 14.88
CA PRO A 19 -1.68 -6.18 14.08
C PRO A 19 -2.89 -5.66 14.87
N ARG A 20 -2.89 -4.36 15.14
CA ARG A 20 -4.01 -3.72 15.82
C ARG A 20 -5.15 -3.64 14.82
N HIS A 21 -6.23 -4.37 15.06
CA HIS A 21 -7.48 -4.19 14.35
C HIS A 21 -7.81 -2.71 14.21
N ALA A 22 -8.47 -2.33 13.11
CA ALA A 22 -8.96 -0.96 12.90
C ALA A 22 -9.75 -0.51 14.14
N GLY A 23 -9.07 0.16 15.06
CA GLY A 23 -9.63 0.53 16.35
C GLY A 23 -10.68 1.64 16.19
N PHE A 24 -11.31 2.01 17.29
CA PHE A 24 -12.27 3.12 17.35
C PHE A 24 -11.77 4.40 16.66
N ALA A 25 -10.46 4.71 16.78
CA ALA A 25 -9.83 5.85 16.11
C ALA A 25 -9.93 5.76 14.57
N TYR A 26 -9.77 4.56 13.99
CA TYR A 26 -9.95 4.37 12.55
C TYR A 26 -11.42 4.52 12.13
N ALA A 27 -12.35 3.93 12.87
CA ALA A 27 -13.78 4.05 12.58
C ALA A 27 -14.23 5.52 12.66
N LEU A 28 -13.80 6.26 13.69
CA LEU A 28 -14.09 7.68 13.87
C LEU A 28 -13.44 8.54 12.79
N GLY A 29 -12.14 8.31 12.51
CA GLY A 29 -11.40 9.03 11.47
C GLY A 29 -12.03 8.82 10.09
N ARG A 30 -12.38 7.56 9.75
CA ARG A 30 -13.08 7.24 8.51
C ARG A 30 -14.43 7.95 8.41
N SER A 31 -15.19 8.04 9.51
CA SER A 31 -16.51 8.69 9.55
C SER A 31 -16.43 10.21 9.36
N ILE A 32 -15.30 10.83 9.68
CA ILE A 32 -15.09 12.28 9.56
C ILE A 32 -14.24 12.60 8.32
N ILE A 33 -13.07 11.98 8.18
CA ILE A 33 -12.10 12.29 7.12
C ILE A 33 -12.63 11.93 5.73
N SER A 34 -13.25 10.75 5.59
CA SER A 34 -13.73 10.33 4.27
C SER A 34 -14.85 11.22 3.70
N PRO A 35 -15.90 11.58 4.45
CA PRO A 35 -16.89 12.54 3.96
C PRO A 35 -16.27 13.90 3.65
N LEU A 36 -15.41 14.42 4.53
CA LEU A 36 -14.75 15.71 4.32
C LEU A 36 -13.88 15.71 3.07
N ALA A 37 -13.05 14.69 2.89
CA ALA A 37 -12.23 14.53 1.70
C ALA A 37 -13.08 14.40 0.42
N ARG A 38 -14.22 13.69 0.48
CA ARG A 38 -15.15 13.57 -0.65
C ARG A 38 -15.79 14.91 -1.02
N VAL A 39 -16.12 15.75 -0.03
CA VAL A 39 -16.68 17.08 -0.29
C VAL A 39 -15.63 18.03 -0.86
N ILE A 40 -14.40 18.02 -0.32
CA ILE A 40 -13.32 18.92 -0.73
C ILE A 40 -12.77 18.52 -2.10
N TYR A 41 -12.38 17.27 -2.28
CA TYR A 41 -11.70 16.80 -3.50
C TYR A 41 -12.65 16.23 -4.54
N ARG A 42 -13.91 15.95 -4.16
CA ARG A 42 -14.96 15.42 -5.06
C ARG A 42 -14.42 14.33 -6.00
N PRO A 43 -13.76 13.27 -5.47
CA PRO A 43 -13.18 12.24 -6.32
C PRO A 43 -14.28 11.56 -7.15
N ARG A 44 -14.00 11.32 -8.42
CA ARG A 44 -14.84 10.47 -9.25
C ARG A 44 -14.52 9.02 -8.89
N VAL A 45 -15.51 8.26 -8.47
CA VAL A 45 -15.37 6.85 -8.09
C VAL A 45 -16.21 6.00 -9.03
N GLU A 46 -15.57 5.08 -9.74
CA GLU A 46 -16.17 4.15 -10.69
C GLU A 46 -15.94 2.71 -10.24
N GLY A 47 -16.87 1.79 -10.55
CA GLY A 47 -16.74 0.36 -10.23
C GLY A 47 -16.79 0.03 -8.74
N LYS A 48 -17.40 0.88 -7.91
CA LYS A 48 -17.49 0.67 -6.46
C LYS A 48 -18.25 -0.59 -6.07
N GLU A 49 -19.15 -1.01 -6.92
CA GLU A 49 -19.93 -2.26 -6.84
C GLU A 49 -19.05 -3.51 -6.93
N ASN A 50 -17.92 -3.43 -7.60
CA ASN A 50 -16.94 -4.52 -7.76
C ASN A 50 -16.18 -4.83 -6.45
N VAL A 51 -16.26 -3.95 -5.46
CA VAL A 51 -15.51 -4.13 -4.21
C VAL A 51 -16.25 -5.06 -3.26
N PRO A 52 -15.68 -6.24 -2.89
CA PRO A 52 -16.25 -7.13 -1.90
C PRO A 52 -16.47 -6.40 -0.57
N ARG A 53 -17.66 -6.52 0.01
CA ARG A 53 -18.01 -5.80 1.24
C ARG A 53 -17.43 -6.43 2.51
N SER A 54 -17.04 -7.70 2.46
CA SER A 54 -16.47 -8.47 3.57
C SER A 54 -15.46 -9.49 3.04
N GLY A 55 -14.73 -10.14 3.95
CA GLY A 55 -13.68 -11.12 3.62
C GLY A 55 -12.37 -10.46 3.18
N ALA A 56 -11.34 -11.27 3.02
CA ALA A 56 -10.05 -10.83 2.54
C ALA A 56 -10.14 -10.27 1.13
N VAL A 57 -9.43 -9.16 0.86
CA VAL A 57 -9.31 -8.60 -0.48
C VAL A 57 -8.02 -7.80 -0.61
N ILE A 58 -7.37 -7.89 -1.75
CA ILE A 58 -6.18 -7.11 -2.09
C ILE A 58 -6.57 -6.05 -3.12
N PHE A 59 -6.37 -4.77 -2.81
CA PHE A 59 -6.43 -3.69 -3.78
C PHE A 59 -5.05 -3.50 -4.39
N ALA A 60 -4.90 -3.81 -5.66
CA ALA A 60 -3.66 -3.61 -6.41
C ALA A 60 -3.77 -2.37 -7.31
N SER A 61 -2.93 -1.37 -7.09
CA SER A 61 -3.05 -0.07 -7.78
C SER A 61 -1.73 0.39 -8.39
N ASN A 62 -1.81 1.20 -9.43
CA ASN A 62 -0.72 2.07 -9.86
C ASN A 62 -0.35 3.06 -8.76
N HIS A 63 0.88 3.60 -8.79
CA HIS A 63 1.37 4.48 -7.73
C HIS A 63 2.02 5.75 -8.28
N LEU A 64 1.31 6.87 -8.17
CA LEU A 64 1.71 8.17 -8.72
C LEU A 64 2.09 9.18 -7.64
N SER A 65 1.42 9.11 -6.48
CA SER A 65 1.48 10.16 -5.46
C SER A 65 1.39 9.60 -4.04
N PHE A 66 1.79 10.40 -3.07
CA PHE A 66 1.54 10.11 -1.66
C PHE A 66 0.04 10.00 -1.35
N ILE A 67 -0.79 10.81 -2.04
CA ILE A 67 -2.24 10.86 -1.78
C ILE A 67 -2.97 9.58 -2.23
N ASP A 68 -2.33 8.70 -3.02
CA ASP A 68 -2.90 7.41 -3.45
C ASP A 68 -3.34 6.57 -2.25
N SER A 69 -2.50 6.54 -1.20
CA SER A 69 -2.78 5.82 0.03
C SER A 69 -3.95 6.40 0.86
N ILE A 70 -4.40 7.60 0.52
CA ILE A 70 -5.60 8.23 1.09
C ILE A 70 -6.79 8.04 0.16
N ALA A 71 -6.57 8.18 -1.16
CA ALA A 71 -7.61 8.11 -2.17
C ALA A 71 -8.34 6.76 -2.18
N ILE A 72 -7.61 5.64 -2.09
CA ILE A 72 -8.21 4.30 -2.07
C ILE A 72 -9.09 4.08 -0.82
N PRO A 73 -8.62 4.29 0.43
CA PRO A 73 -9.47 4.15 1.62
C PRO A 73 -10.68 5.08 1.65
N VAL A 74 -10.54 6.30 1.11
CA VAL A 74 -11.65 7.27 1.03
C VAL A 74 -12.69 6.83 0.00
N ALA A 75 -12.28 6.30 -1.15
CA ALA A 75 -13.16 5.85 -2.22
C ALA A 75 -13.85 4.51 -1.90
N ALA A 76 -13.13 3.58 -1.29
CA ALA A 76 -13.61 2.23 -1.03
C ALA A 76 -14.84 2.19 -0.10
N PRO A 77 -15.80 1.25 -0.32
CA PRO A 77 -17.01 1.13 0.52
C PRO A 77 -16.76 0.47 1.88
N ARG A 78 -15.55 -0.02 2.13
CA ARG A 78 -15.12 -0.72 3.34
C ARG A 78 -13.78 -0.22 3.85
N PRO A 79 -13.40 -0.55 5.11
CA PRO A 79 -12.06 -0.32 5.62
C PRO A 79 -10.97 -0.94 4.75
N VAL A 80 -9.89 -0.19 4.50
CA VAL A 80 -8.72 -0.63 3.73
C VAL A 80 -7.47 -0.27 4.49
N HIS A 81 -6.58 -1.24 4.70
CA HIS A 81 -5.29 -1.06 5.35
C HIS A 81 -4.18 -0.92 4.32
N PHE A 82 -3.18 -0.13 4.62
CA PHE A 82 -1.98 -0.01 3.78
C PHE A 82 -0.74 0.21 4.64
N LEU A 83 0.41 -0.16 4.12
CA LEU A 83 1.67 0.00 4.84
C LEU A 83 2.25 1.40 4.63
N ALA A 84 2.57 2.07 5.72
CA ALA A 84 3.21 3.38 5.71
C ALA A 84 4.54 3.35 6.45
N LYS A 85 5.47 4.25 6.09
CA LYS A 85 6.79 4.34 6.74
C LYS A 85 6.66 4.57 8.24
N SER A 86 7.35 3.78 9.07
CA SER A 86 7.29 3.86 10.54
C SER A 86 7.57 5.26 11.07
N SER A 87 8.45 6.03 10.42
CA SER A 87 8.77 7.41 10.82
C SER A 87 7.58 8.38 10.86
N TYR A 88 6.46 8.06 10.23
CA TYR A 88 5.23 8.87 10.35
C TYR A 88 4.53 8.69 11.71
N PHE A 89 4.87 7.62 12.44
CA PHE A 89 4.28 7.25 13.73
C PHE A 89 5.21 7.50 14.92
N GLU A 90 6.49 7.80 14.67
CA GLU A 90 7.56 7.91 15.68
C GLU A 90 7.78 9.36 16.17
N GLY A 91 7.03 10.33 15.64
CA GLY A 91 7.15 11.73 16.04
C GLY A 91 6.76 11.96 17.50
N THR A 92 7.45 12.89 18.18
CA THR A 92 7.19 13.27 19.57
C THR A 92 6.36 14.55 19.69
N GLY A 93 5.76 14.78 20.88
CA GLY A 93 4.95 15.96 21.15
C GLY A 93 3.64 15.99 20.35
N PHE A 94 2.95 17.16 20.37
CA PHE A 94 1.63 17.33 19.74
C PHE A 94 1.64 17.05 18.24
N ARG A 95 2.70 17.45 17.53
CA ARG A 95 2.83 17.19 16.07
C ARG A 95 2.99 15.70 15.76
N GLY A 96 3.77 14.97 16.56
CA GLY A 96 3.92 13.53 16.44
C GLY A 96 2.61 12.80 16.74
N TRP A 97 1.93 13.20 17.80
CA TRP A 97 0.60 12.67 18.13
C TRP A 97 -0.41 12.90 17.00
N LEU A 98 -0.47 14.10 16.43
CA LEU A 98 -1.36 14.44 15.31
C LEU A 98 -1.05 13.61 14.06
N SER A 99 0.25 13.47 13.71
CA SER A 99 0.69 12.64 12.59
C SER A 99 0.26 11.18 12.79
N LYS A 100 0.61 10.59 13.93
CA LYS A 100 0.23 9.21 14.27
C LYS A 100 -1.28 8.99 14.18
N THR A 101 -2.07 9.86 14.85
CA THR A 101 -3.54 9.77 14.85
C THR A 101 -4.10 9.88 13.44
N PHE A 102 -3.56 10.77 12.61
CA PHE A 102 -3.98 10.91 11.21
C PHE A 102 -3.72 9.61 10.44
N PHE A 103 -2.50 9.07 10.48
CA PHE A 103 -2.17 7.84 9.74
C PHE A 103 -2.97 6.63 10.24
N GLU A 104 -3.14 6.47 11.54
CA GLU A 104 -3.98 5.42 12.11
C GLU A 104 -5.45 5.57 11.67
N SER A 105 -5.97 6.79 11.60
CA SER A 105 -7.36 7.08 11.20
C SER A 105 -7.68 6.80 9.74
N ILE A 106 -6.68 6.70 8.88
CA ILE A 106 -6.84 6.34 7.46
C ILE A 106 -6.46 4.87 7.16
N GLY A 107 -6.17 4.06 8.19
CA GLY A 107 -5.85 2.63 8.05
C GLY A 107 -4.40 2.33 7.73
N ALA A 108 -3.48 3.27 7.94
CA ALA A 108 -2.05 3.06 7.76
C ALA A 108 -1.48 2.21 8.90
N ILE A 109 -0.64 1.24 8.55
CA ILE A 109 0.08 0.38 9.48
C ILE A 109 1.58 0.67 9.34
N PRO A 110 2.29 0.94 10.46
CA PRO A 110 3.70 1.25 10.41
C PRO A 110 4.53 0.06 9.94
N VAL A 111 5.47 0.30 9.02
CA VAL A 111 6.43 -0.69 8.57
C VAL A 111 7.80 -0.04 8.33
N ARG A 112 8.87 -0.73 8.66
CA ARG A 112 10.21 -0.36 8.23
C ARG A 112 10.33 -0.66 6.74
N ARG A 113 10.63 0.35 5.93
CA ARG A 113 10.85 0.18 4.49
C ARG A 113 12.28 -0.24 4.23
N GLY A 114 12.47 -1.21 3.33
CA GLY A 114 13.78 -1.70 2.93
C GLY A 114 13.66 -2.85 1.94
N ALA A 115 14.81 -3.33 1.48
CA ALA A 115 14.93 -4.58 0.71
C ALA A 115 15.23 -5.75 1.67
N GLY A 116 15.20 -6.96 1.15
CA GLY A 116 15.50 -8.15 1.93
C GLY A 116 14.47 -8.43 3.03
N GLN A 117 14.93 -8.60 4.28
CA GLN A 117 14.08 -8.97 5.42
C GLN A 117 12.90 -8.01 5.63
N ALA A 118 13.13 -6.69 5.55
CA ALA A 118 12.07 -5.70 5.73
C ALA A 118 10.91 -5.84 4.70
N ALA A 119 11.22 -6.29 3.49
CA ALA A 119 10.19 -6.55 2.48
C ALA A 119 9.41 -7.84 2.79
N LEU A 120 10.08 -8.87 3.33
CA LEU A 120 9.43 -10.10 3.77
C LEU A 120 8.52 -9.86 4.98
N ASP A 121 8.98 -9.11 5.97
CA ASP A 121 8.19 -8.73 7.15
C ASP A 121 6.93 -7.94 6.74
N ALA A 122 7.06 -7.05 5.76
CA ALA A 122 5.94 -6.30 5.22
C ALA A 122 4.91 -7.20 4.52
N LEU A 123 5.36 -8.21 3.77
CA LEU A 123 4.46 -9.19 3.14
C LEU A 123 3.80 -10.09 4.19
N ASP A 124 4.53 -10.54 5.20
CA ASP A 124 3.96 -11.38 6.27
C ASP A 124 2.90 -10.62 7.07
N LEU A 125 3.13 -9.35 7.39
CA LEU A 125 2.12 -8.51 8.04
C LEU A 125 0.86 -8.37 7.20
N GLN A 126 1.00 -8.17 5.88
CA GLN A 126 -0.17 -8.09 4.98
C GLN A 126 -0.89 -9.43 4.86
N ARG A 127 -0.15 -10.55 4.86
CA ARG A 127 -0.74 -11.89 4.91
C ARG A 127 -1.59 -12.08 6.17
N GLN A 128 -1.08 -11.70 7.35
CA GLN A 128 -1.82 -11.78 8.61
C GLN A 128 -3.14 -10.99 8.55
N LEU A 129 -3.12 -9.77 7.99
CA LEU A 129 -4.34 -8.97 7.81
C LEU A 129 -5.35 -9.65 6.88
N LEU A 130 -4.87 -10.27 5.79
CA LEU A 130 -5.73 -11.03 4.87
C LEU A 130 -6.30 -12.30 5.55
N ASP A 131 -5.51 -13.02 6.34
CA ASP A 131 -5.96 -14.18 7.09
C ASP A 131 -7.07 -13.80 8.11
N GLU A 132 -7.05 -12.57 8.62
CA GLU A 132 -8.11 -11.99 9.46
C GLU A 132 -9.34 -11.50 8.65
N GLY A 133 -9.37 -11.68 7.34
CA GLY A 133 -10.46 -11.24 6.47
C GLY A 133 -10.48 -9.74 6.20
N LEU A 134 -9.37 -9.03 6.41
CA LEU A 134 -9.26 -7.60 6.18
C LEU A 134 -8.87 -7.28 4.75
N ALA A 135 -9.09 -6.02 4.36
CA ALA A 135 -8.71 -5.51 3.05
C ALA A 135 -7.36 -4.77 3.13
N VAL A 136 -6.45 -5.07 2.21
CA VAL A 136 -5.15 -4.41 2.12
C VAL A 136 -4.96 -3.75 0.75
N ALA A 137 -4.26 -2.62 0.72
CA ALA A 137 -3.88 -1.95 -0.52
C ALA A 137 -2.36 -2.04 -0.73
N LEU A 138 -1.97 -2.41 -1.94
CA LEU A 138 -0.58 -2.55 -2.37
C LEU A 138 -0.35 -1.90 -3.74
N TYR A 139 0.90 -1.56 -3.97
CA TYR A 139 1.36 -1.01 -5.24
C TYR A 139 2.38 -1.97 -5.86
N PRO A 140 2.00 -2.73 -6.92
CA PRO A 140 2.90 -3.72 -7.51
C PRO A 140 4.21 -3.13 -8.05
N GLU A 141 4.21 -1.86 -8.47
CA GLU A 141 5.42 -1.14 -8.92
C GLU A 141 6.50 -1.02 -7.83
N GLY A 142 6.11 -1.07 -6.54
CA GLY A 142 6.99 -0.99 -5.37
C GLY A 142 7.45 0.42 -5.01
N THR A 143 7.37 1.38 -5.93
CA THR A 143 7.66 2.80 -5.70
C THR A 143 6.80 3.67 -6.62
N ARG A 144 6.71 4.97 -6.30
CA ARG A 144 5.92 5.92 -7.09
C ARG A 144 6.53 6.17 -8.45
N SER A 145 5.70 6.18 -9.49
CA SER A 145 6.07 6.67 -10.80
C SER A 145 6.23 8.20 -10.73
N THR A 146 7.34 8.72 -11.22
CA THR A 146 7.65 10.15 -11.24
C THR A 146 7.42 10.79 -12.61
N ASP A 147 7.25 9.97 -13.64
CA ASP A 147 7.05 10.38 -15.04
C ASP A 147 5.64 10.03 -15.56
N GLY A 148 4.77 9.52 -14.70
CA GLY A 148 3.39 9.19 -15.03
C GLY A 148 3.19 7.86 -15.75
N ARG A 149 4.25 7.11 -16.12
CA ARG A 149 4.14 5.81 -16.79
C ARG A 149 3.90 4.68 -15.80
N LEU A 150 3.27 3.61 -16.27
CA LEU A 150 3.06 2.39 -15.50
C LEU A 150 4.25 1.45 -15.67
N TYR A 151 4.93 1.15 -14.58
CA TYR A 151 6.10 0.29 -14.54
C TYR A 151 5.74 -1.19 -14.31
N LYS A 152 6.65 -2.11 -14.64
CA LYS A 152 6.44 -3.54 -14.41
C LYS A 152 6.23 -3.85 -12.93
N GLY A 153 5.21 -4.64 -12.63
CA GLY A 153 4.90 -5.07 -11.27
C GLY A 153 5.91 -6.08 -10.71
N ARG A 154 6.23 -5.93 -9.43
CA ARG A 154 6.96 -6.92 -8.63
C ARG A 154 5.98 -7.99 -8.15
N THR A 155 6.46 -9.20 -7.91
CA THR A 155 5.61 -10.38 -7.66
C THR A 155 5.02 -10.48 -6.25
N GLY A 156 5.21 -9.49 -5.38
CA GLY A 156 4.73 -9.54 -3.99
C GLY A 156 3.20 -9.60 -3.87
N VAL A 157 2.49 -8.85 -4.71
CA VAL A 157 1.00 -8.87 -4.72
C VAL A 157 0.48 -10.23 -5.15
N ALA A 158 1.03 -10.79 -6.24
CA ALA A 158 0.67 -12.12 -6.71
C ALA A 158 1.03 -13.22 -5.69
N PHE A 159 2.17 -13.09 -5.01
CA PHE A 159 2.54 -14.01 -3.93
C PHE A 159 1.48 -14.04 -2.82
N LEU A 160 1.04 -12.87 -2.34
CA LEU A 160 -0.01 -12.77 -1.32
C LEU A 160 -1.33 -13.36 -1.81
N ALA A 161 -1.77 -13.01 -3.02
CA ALA A 161 -3.02 -13.50 -3.58
C ALA A 161 -3.03 -15.03 -3.72
N LEU A 162 -1.96 -15.61 -4.28
CA LEU A 162 -1.82 -17.06 -4.46
C LEU A 162 -1.66 -17.82 -3.12
N GLN A 163 -1.08 -17.17 -2.10
CA GLN A 163 -0.90 -17.79 -0.79
C GLN A 163 -2.17 -17.79 0.06
N THR A 164 -2.93 -16.69 0.00
CA THR A 164 -4.12 -16.50 0.86
C THR A 164 -5.42 -16.86 0.15
N GLY A 165 -5.42 -17.00 -1.18
CA GLY A 165 -6.64 -17.14 -1.98
C GLY A 165 -7.50 -15.86 -2.02
N ALA A 166 -7.00 -14.73 -1.51
CA ALA A 166 -7.72 -13.47 -1.52
C ALA A 166 -7.87 -12.94 -2.95
N PRO A 167 -9.08 -12.54 -3.39
CA PRO A 167 -9.27 -11.93 -4.69
C PRO A 167 -8.53 -10.59 -4.78
N VAL A 168 -8.05 -10.26 -5.97
CA VAL A 168 -7.37 -8.99 -6.24
C VAL A 168 -8.32 -8.05 -6.98
N VAL A 169 -8.65 -6.91 -6.39
CA VAL A 169 -9.38 -5.82 -7.06
C VAL A 169 -8.34 -4.87 -7.66
N PRO A 170 -8.18 -4.82 -9.00
CA PRO A 170 -7.30 -3.85 -9.63
C PRO A 170 -7.88 -2.45 -9.50
N VAL A 171 -7.03 -1.47 -9.24
CA VAL A 171 -7.44 -0.07 -9.04
C VAL A 171 -6.63 0.83 -9.97
N GLY A 172 -7.33 1.64 -10.75
CA GLY A 172 -6.75 2.72 -11.54
C GLY A 172 -6.89 4.06 -10.82
N LEU A 173 -5.77 4.71 -10.54
CA LEU A 173 -5.70 6.07 -10.00
C LEU A 173 -5.29 7.04 -11.09
N ILE A 174 -6.06 8.11 -11.28
CA ILE A 174 -5.82 9.14 -12.30
C ILE A 174 -5.85 10.51 -11.63
N GLY A 175 -4.86 11.34 -11.94
CA GLY A 175 -4.78 12.73 -11.49
C GLY A 175 -4.25 12.94 -10.08
N THR A 176 -3.85 11.89 -9.37
CA THR A 176 -3.26 12.02 -8.02
C THR A 176 -1.90 12.71 -8.06
N ASP A 177 -1.11 12.52 -9.11
CA ASP A 177 0.13 13.22 -9.42
C ASP A 177 -0.08 14.74 -9.62
N LYS A 178 -1.21 15.14 -10.22
CA LYS A 178 -1.58 16.54 -10.42
C LYS A 178 -2.10 17.18 -9.13
N VAL A 179 -2.88 16.43 -8.33
CA VAL A 179 -3.38 16.89 -7.03
C VAL A 179 -2.24 17.05 -6.03
N MET A 180 -1.32 16.12 -5.98
CA MET A 180 -0.15 16.17 -5.10
C MET A 180 1.10 15.61 -5.78
N PRO A 181 1.81 16.41 -6.59
CA PRO A 181 3.04 16.02 -7.24
C PRO A 181 4.10 15.51 -6.26
N VAL A 182 5.01 14.66 -6.73
CA VAL A 182 6.13 14.16 -5.91
C VAL A 182 6.94 15.35 -5.38
N GLY A 183 7.10 15.41 -4.05
CA GLY A 183 7.78 16.53 -3.37
C GLY A 183 6.86 17.66 -2.90
N ALA A 184 5.61 17.71 -3.32
CA ALA A 184 4.64 18.66 -2.80
C ALA A 184 4.35 18.38 -1.31
N LYS A 185 4.19 19.46 -0.52
CA LYS A 185 3.87 19.36 0.91
C LYS A 185 2.36 19.30 1.19
N MET A 186 1.56 19.86 0.27
CA MET A 186 0.10 19.96 0.40
C MET A 186 -0.57 19.66 -0.93
N PRO A 187 -1.72 18.98 -0.93
CA PRO A 187 -2.49 18.74 -2.14
C PRO A 187 -3.19 20.03 -2.63
N THR A 188 -3.33 20.17 -3.95
CA THR A 188 -4.14 21.24 -4.56
C THR A 188 -5.61 20.84 -4.65
N MET A 189 -6.52 21.80 -4.57
CA MET A 189 -7.95 21.59 -4.80
C MET A 189 -8.39 21.91 -6.25
N LYS A 190 -7.44 22.28 -7.13
CA LYS A 190 -7.75 22.65 -8.52
C LYS A 190 -7.98 21.45 -9.42
N GLU A 191 -7.39 20.32 -9.08
CA GLU A 191 -7.43 19.08 -9.85
C GLU A 191 -8.35 18.04 -9.19
N ARG A 192 -8.82 17.10 -9.98
CA ARG A 192 -9.69 16.03 -9.51
C ARG A 192 -8.99 14.68 -9.59
N ILE A 193 -9.32 13.82 -8.63
CA ILE A 193 -8.88 12.44 -8.60
C ILE A 193 -9.99 11.55 -9.16
N THR A 194 -9.63 10.61 -10.02
CA THR A 194 -10.49 9.50 -10.39
C THR A 194 -9.95 8.21 -9.79
N VAL A 195 -10.83 7.42 -9.16
CA VAL A 195 -10.52 6.09 -8.61
C VAL A 195 -11.44 5.10 -9.31
N ARG A 196 -10.87 4.18 -10.07
CA ARG A 196 -11.60 3.11 -10.78
C ARG A 196 -11.29 1.78 -10.12
N PHE A 197 -12.32 1.08 -9.66
CA PHE A 197 -12.22 -0.29 -9.16
C PHE A 197 -12.64 -1.25 -10.27
N GLY A 198 -11.72 -2.10 -10.72
CA GLY A 198 -12.02 -3.17 -11.68
C GLY A 198 -12.72 -4.36 -11.00
N GLU A 199 -13.12 -5.32 -11.82
CA GLU A 199 -13.67 -6.58 -11.33
C GLU A 199 -12.61 -7.37 -10.55
N PRO A 200 -13.00 -8.09 -9.48
CA PRO A 200 -12.09 -8.94 -8.73
C PRO A 200 -11.49 -10.04 -9.62
N LEU A 201 -10.17 -10.16 -9.58
CA LEU A 201 -9.43 -11.23 -10.24
C LEU A 201 -9.29 -12.41 -9.29
N ASP A 202 -9.70 -13.60 -9.73
CA ASP A 202 -9.36 -14.88 -9.11
C ASP A 202 -8.10 -15.44 -9.74
N LEU A 203 -7.01 -15.43 -9.00
CA LEU A 203 -5.70 -15.86 -9.49
C LEU A 203 -5.37 -17.32 -9.16
N SER A 204 -6.29 -18.08 -8.56
CA SER A 204 -6.09 -19.46 -8.10
C SER A 204 -5.65 -20.40 -9.23
N GLY A 205 -6.08 -20.14 -10.45
CA GLY A 205 -5.74 -20.92 -11.65
C GLY A 205 -4.28 -20.87 -12.09
N HIS A 206 -3.46 -19.92 -11.59
CA HIS A 206 -2.05 -19.80 -11.99
C HIS A 206 -1.13 -20.82 -11.33
N GLY A 207 -1.52 -21.41 -10.20
CA GLY A 207 -0.76 -22.40 -9.46
C GLY A 207 -0.23 -21.89 -8.11
N PRO A 208 0.68 -22.63 -7.44
CA PRO A 208 1.07 -22.34 -6.07
C PRO A 208 1.95 -21.09 -5.94
N ALA A 209 1.82 -20.38 -4.83
CA ALA A 209 2.60 -19.17 -4.49
C ALA A 209 4.13 -19.40 -4.50
N GLY A 210 4.60 -20.64 -4.27
CA GLY A 210 6.01 -21.02 -4.36
C GLY A 210 6.59 -20.97 -5.79
N SER A 211 5.74 -21.09 -6.82
CA SER A 211 6.16 -21.09 -8.23
C SER A 211 6.47 -19.66 -8.71
N GLY A 212 7.72 -19.40 -9.10
CA GLY A 212 8.11 -18.11 -9.68
C GLY A 212 7.36 -17.79 -10.98
N ARG A 213 7.06 -18.84 -11.80
CA ARG A 213 6.28 -18.71 -13.03
C ARG A 213 4.82 -18.31 -12.72
N ALA A 214 4.17 -18.98 -11.78
CA ALA A 214 2.80 -18.66 -11.36
C ALA A 214 2.71 -17.21 -10.88
N ARG A 215 3.61 -16.80 -9.99
CA ARG A 215 3.67 -15.41 -9.51
C ARG A 215 3.86 -14.41 -10.63
N ARG A 216 4.72 -14.71 -11.62
CA ARG A 216 4.95 -13.79 -12.74
C ARG A 216 3.71 -13.65 -13.60
N GLN A 217 3.07 -14.76 -14.00
CA GLN A 217 1.86 -14.76 -14.80
C GLN A 217 0.70 -14.02 -14.09
N ALA A 218 0.47 -14.32 -12.82
CA ALA A 218 -0.53 -13.61 -12.00
C ALA A 218 -0.21 -12.11 -11.87
N THR A 219 1.07 -11.73 -11.73
CA THR A 219 1.46 -10.31 -11.71
C THR A 219 1.18 -9.63 -13.04
N ASP A 220 1.47 -10.28 -14.17
CA ASP A 220 1.22 -9.70 -15.49
C ASP A 220 -0.27 -9.49 -15.74
N GLU A 221 -1.14 -10.39 -15.27
CA GLU A 221 -2.59 -10.23 -15.30
C GLU A 221 -3.06 -9.04 -14.45
N ILE A 222 -2.57 -8.93 -13.20
CA ILE A 222 -2.87 -7.79 -12.33
C ILE A 222 -2.46 -6.47 -13.01
N MET A 223 -1.24 -6.42 -13.57
CA MET A 223 -0.74 -5.21 -14.21
C MET A 223 -1.50 -4.84 -15.48
N ALA A 224 -1.94 -5.82 -16.26
CA ALA A 224 -2.81 -5.58 -17.43
C ALA A 224 -4.15 -4.98 -17.02
N ALA A 225 -4.76 -5.48 -15.93
CA ALA A 225 -6.00 -4.93 -15.39
C ALA A 225 -5.82 -3.49 -14.85
N ILE A 226 -4.72 -3.21 -14.14
CA ILE A 226 -4.39 -1.85 -13.68
C ILE A 226 -4.18 -0.91 -14.87
N HIS A 227 -3.45 -1.36 -15.91
CA HIS A 227 -3.22 -0.58 -17.13
C HIS A 227 -4.53 -0.18 -17.81
N ALA A 228 -5.47 -1.12 -17.95
CA ALA A 228 -6.79 -0.84 -18.56
C ALA A 228 -7.60 0.22 -17.79
N LEU A 229 -7.35 0.37 -16.48
CA LEU A 229 -8.07 1.31 -15.60
C LEU A 229 -7.36 2.67 -15.47
N SER A 230 -6.02 2.69 -15.53
CA SER A 230 -5.20 3.88 -15.22
C SER A 230 -4.92 4.78 -16.41
N GLU A 231 -5.10 4.30 -17.63
CA GLU A 231 -4.82 5.03 -18.88
C GLU A 231 -3.34 5.47 -19.05
N GLN A 232 -2.43 4.87 -18.28
CA GLN A 232 -1.02 5.21 -18.31
C GLN A 232 -0.29 4.53 -19.49
N GLU A 233 0.72 5.19 -20.03
CA GLU A 233 1.68 4.54 -20.93
C GLU A 233 2.53 3.52 -20.17
N LEU A 234 2.84 2.39 -20.81
CA LEU A 234 3.70 1.36 -20.22
C LEU A 234 5.18 1.79 -20.31
N ALA A 235 5.88 1.74 -19.19
CA ALA A 235 7.33 2.03 -19.16
C ALA A 235 8.19 0.87 -19.73
N GLY A 236 7.65 -0.35 -19.77
CA GLY A 236 8.36 -1.53 -20.28
C GLY A 236 9.48 -2.06 -19.38
N THR A 237 9.79 -1.39 -18.26
CA THR A 237 10.85 -1.73 -17.31
C THR A 237 10.35 -1.69 -15.88
N TYR A 238 11.19 -2.12 -14.91
CA TYR A 238 10.91 -1.95 -13.49
C TYR A 238 11.24 -0.54 -13.04
N ASN A 239 10.43 -0.03 -12.09
CA ASN A 239 10.73 1.23 -11.43
C ASN A 239 11.84 1.01 -10.39
N GLU A 240 12.93 1.74 -10.53
CA GLU A 240 14.03 1.74 -9.57
C GLU A 240 13.80 2.87 -8.56
N SER A 241 13.68 2.52 -7.27
CA SER A 241 13.73 3.54 -6.24
C SER A 241 15.08 4.25 -6.33
N PRO A 242 15.11 5.59 -6.38
CA PRO A 242 16.37 6.33 -6.28
C PRO A 242 17.10 5.82 -5.02
N ALA A 243 18.34 5.36 -5.18
CA ALA A 243 19.15 4.97 -4.04
C ALA A 243 19.16 6.14 -3.05
N GLN A 244 18.98 5.86 -1.75
CA GLN A 244 18.83 6.88 -0.70
C GLN A 244 19.94 7.96 -0.67
N GLY A 245 21.04 7.77 -1.40
CA GLY A 245 22.14 8.74 -1.56
C GLY A 245 22.00 9.76 -2.68
N THR A 246 21.02 9.63 -3.60
CA THR A 246 20.93 10.54 -4.75
C THR A 246 20.13 11.81 -4.42
N ILE A 247 19.29 11.79 -3.39
CA ILE A 247 18.46 12.94 -3.00
C ILE A 247 19.28 14.03 -2.27
N GLU A 248 20.37 13.67 -1.61
CA GLU A 248 21.25 14.66 -0.95
C GLU A 248 22.08 15.48 -1.93
N LYS A 249 22.39 14.94 -3.13
CA LYS A 249 23.19 15.65 -4.15
C LYS A 249 22.41 16.70 -4.96
N ILE A 250 21.07 16.73 -4.86
CA ILE A 250 20.23 17.71 -5.60
C ILE A 250 19.92 18.94 -4.72
N LYS A 251 20.29 18.91 -3.44
CA LYS A 251 20.06 20.02 -2.49
C LYS A 251 21.32 20.86 -2.19
N GLN A 252 22.42 20.61 -2.87
CA GLN A 252 23.60 21.48 -2.92
C GLN A 252 23.65 22.20 -4.27
#